data_70cda3ae2b5189a278125649294e586e
#
_entry.id   70cda3ae2b5189a278125649294e586e
#
_cell.length_a   1.000
_cell.length_b   1.000
_cell.length_c   1.000
_cell.angle_alpha   90.00
_cell.angle_beta   90.00
_cell.angle_gamma   90.00
#
_symmetry.space_group_name_H-M   'P 1'
#
loop_
_entity.id
_entity.type
_entity.pdbx_description
1 polymer ?
#
loop_
_entity_poly.entity_id
_entity_poly.type
_entity_poly.pdbx_seq_one_letter_code
_entity_poly.pdbx_strand_id
1 'polypeptide(L)'
;MFDNQKFNSEIKLSILVKSKLHFNTIIIIPSDNQIDKWKNFSSIKDINFDYPIRSLEGLDKNIFQQCLIKVKAKHIDISINCLNSWGYKYNKIMAPRQPKSGLVDLSSKFVLVVGSKGLSKNNRLTIKSDQSTDLIYYAKKTGNSPFLFIGEVVNEKNWMYCIN
;
A
#
# COMPACT_ATOMS: atom_id res chain seq x y z
N MET A 1 -14.03 -28.78 -3.58
CA MET A 1 -12.60 -28.67 -3.85
C MET A 1 -12.34 -27.27 -4.39
N PHE A 2 -11.92 -26.36 -3.55
CA PHE A 2 -11.57 -25.02 -4.00
C PHE A 2 -10.19 -25.08 -4.66
N ASP A 3 -10.16 -24.77 -5.95
CA ASP A 3 -8.97 -24.78 -6.76
C ASP A 3 -8.01 -23.69 -6.25
N ASN A 4 -6.90 -24.11 -5.66
CA ASN A 4 -5.86 -23.23 -5.10
C ASN A 4 -5.19 -22.31 -6.15
N GLN A 5 -5.56 -22.44 -7.41
CA GLN A 5 -5.04 -21.62 -8.51
C GLN A 5 -5.79 -20.31 -8.71
N LYS A 6 -6.94 -20.11 -8.06
CA LYS A 6 -7.76 -18.90 -8.27
C LYS A 6 -7.33 -17.66 -7.48
N PHE A 7 -6.41 -17.79 -6.54
CA PHE A 7 -5.98 -16.63 -5.73
C PHE A 7 -4.94 -15.73 -6.41
N ASN A 8 -4.44 -16.11 -7.57
CA ASN A 8 -3.52 -15.29 -8.37
C ASN A 8 -4.20 -14.70 -9.61
N SER A 9 -5.52 -14.56 -9.63
CA SER A 9 -6.22 -13.96 -10.76
C SER A 9 -6.35 -12.46 -10.58
N GLU A 10 -6.11 -11.73 -11.66
CA GLU A 10 -6.38 -10.29 -11.73
C GLU A 10 -7.85 -10.02 -11.40
N ILE A 11 -8.08 -9.22 -10.39
CA ILE A 11 -9.41 -8.77 -10.01
C ILE A 11 -9.47 -7.25 -10.15
N LYS A 12 -10.49 -6.75 -10.82
CA LYS A 12 -10.71 -5.31 -10.90
C LYS A 12 -11.12 -4.77 -9.51
N LEU A 13 -10.61 -3.61 -9.16
CA LEU A 13 -10.88 -2.97 -7.87
C LEU A 13 -12.39 -2.82 -7.61
N SER A 14 -13.16 -2.48 -8.64
CA SER A 14 -14.62 -2.37 -8.54
C SER A 14 -15.31 -3.70 -8.18
N ILE A 15 -14.76 -4.82 -8.62
CA ILE A 15 -15.27 -6.15 -8.28
C ILE A 15 -14.92 -6.50 -6.83
N LEU A 16 -13.71 -6.18 -6.38
CA LEU A 16 -13.31 -6.38 -4.99
C LEU A 16 -14.24 -5.65 -4.01
N VAL A 17 -14.54 -4.40 -4.29
CA VAL A 17 -15.45 -3.61 -3.45
C VAL A 17 -16.84 -4.24 -3.38
N LYS A 18 -17.36 -4.75 -4.50
CA LYS A 18 -18.65 -5.44 -4.53
C LYS A 18 -18.63 -6.80 -3.84
N SER A 19 -17.49 -7.46 -3.79
CA SER A 19 -17.32 -8.78 -3.14
C SER A 19 -17.37 -8.72 -1.62
N LYS A 20 -17.29 -7.54 -1.03
CA LYS A 20 -17.20 -7.31 0.42
C LYS A 20 -16.00 -8.01 1.08
N LEU A 21 -14.94 -8.21 0.34
CA LEU A 21 -13.67 -8.69 0.88
C LEU A 21 -12.96 -7.56 1.63
N HIS A 22 -12.29 -7.93 2.72
CA HIS A 22 -11.57 -7.00 3.58
C HIS A 22 -10.13 -7.46 3.79
N PHE A 23 -9.22 -6.51 3.87
CA PHE A 23 -7.79 -6.76 3.95
C PHE A 23 -7.17 -6.01 5.12
N ASN A 24 -6.25 -6.66 5.82
CA ASN A 24 -5.49 -6.05 6.90
C ASN A 24 -4.20 -5.38 6.43
N THR A 25 -3.68 -5.81 5.28
CA THR A 25 -2.51 -5.16 4.65
C THR A 25 -2.84 -4.86 3.19
N ILE A 26 -2.78 -3.59 2.82
CA ILE A 26 -3.02 -3.12 1.46
C ILE A 26 -1.75 -2.43 0.96
N ILE A 27 -1.27 -2.89 -0.19
CA ILE A 27 -0.07 -2.37 -0.83
C ILE A 27 -0.45 -1.75 -2.15
N ILE A 28 0.00 -0.53 -2.41
CA ILE A 28 -0.35 0.22 -3.60
C ILE A 28 0.90 0.71 -4.30
N ILE A 29 1.02 0.39 -5.58
CA ILE A 29 1.97 1.02 -6.49
C ILE A 29 1.13 1.77 -7.53
N PRO A 30 0.87 3.07 -7.33
CA PRO A 30 0.03 3.82 -8.25
C PRO A 30 0.74 4.06 -9.57
N SER A 31 -0.03 4.05 -10.66
CA SER A 31 0.46 4.51 -11.96
C SER A 31 0.60 6.05 -11.98
N ASP A 32 1.36 6.57 -12.93
CA ASP A 32 1.48 8.03 -13.10
C ASP A 32 0.12 8.69 -13.34
N ASN A 33 -0.76 8.04 -14.09
CA ASN A 33 -2.13 8.53 -14.31
C ASN A 33 -2.94 8.62 -13.02
N GLN A 34 -2.81 7.65 -12.12
CA GLN A 34 -3.48 7.68 -10.84
C GLN A 34 -2.95 8.80 -9.94
N ILE A 35 -1.65 9.02 -9.93
CA ILE A 35 -1.03 10.10 -9.18
C ILE A 35 -1.52 11.46 -9.69
N ASP A 36 -1.57 11.65 -11.00
CA ASP A 36 -2.08 12.88 -11.62
C ASP A 36 -3.56 13.10 -11.24
N LYS A 37 -4.35 12.06 -11.26
CA LYS A 37 -5.74 12.08 -10.84
C LYS A 37 -5.89 12.49 -9.38
N TRP A 38 -5.09 11.91 -8.49
CA TRP A 38 -5.09 12.26 -7.07
C TRP A 38 -4.73 13.71 -6.82
N LYS A 39 -3.78 14.26 -7.57
CA LYS A 39 -3.39 15.68 -7.47
C LYS A 39 -4.50 16.64 -7.90
N ASN A 40 -5.33 16.21 -8.83
CA ASN A 40 -6.39 17.04 -9.41
C ASN A 40 -7.71 16.98 -8.62
N PHE A 41 -7.84 16.07 -7.66
CA PHE A 41 -9.02 16.04 -6.81
C PHE A 41 -9.11 17.28 -5.93
N SER A 42 -10.26 17.95 -5.98
CA SER A 42 -10.54 19.14 -5.20
C SER A 42 -10.80 18.87 -3.73
N SER A 43 -11.15 17.63 -3.39
CA SER A 43 -11.39 17.24 -2.01
C SER A 43 -10.94 15.81 -1.71
N ILE A 44 -10.64 15.55 -0.44
CA ILE A 44 -10.30 14.21 0.08
C ILE A 44 -11.44 13.20 -0.17
N LYS A 45 -12.69 13.66 -0.20
CA LYS A 45 -13.85 12.81 -0.46
C LYS A 45 -13.83 12.23 -1.87
N ASP A 46 -13.34 12.98 -2.85
CA ASP A 46 -13.26 12.54 -4.24
C ASP A 46 -12.26 11.39 -4.41
N ILE A 47 -11.15 11.44 -3.69
CA ILE A 47 -10.17 10.35 -3.67
C ILE A 47 -10.82 9.05 -3.16
N ASN A 48 -11.60 9.14 -2.09
CA ASN A 48 -12.29 7.97 -1.53
C ASN A 48 -13.33 7.39 -2.48
N PHE A 49 -13.97 8.23 -3.29
CA PHE A 49 -15.01 7.80 -4.21
C PHE A 49 -14.42 7.06 -5.43
N ASP A 50 -13.34 7.60 -5.99
CA ASP A 50 -12.68 7.03 -7.16
C ASP A 50 -11.77 5.85 -6.82
N TYR A 51 -11.23 5.82 -5.60
CA TYR A 51 -10.30 4.80 -5.15
C TYR A 51 -10.74 4.27 -3.78
N PRO A 52 -11.70 3.36 -3.76
CA PRO A 52 -12.45 3.00 -2.55
C PRO A 52 -11.67 2.06 -1.61
N ILE A 53 -10.45 2.42 -1.25
CA ILE A 53 -9.60 1.64 -0.33
C ILE A 53 -10.29 1.48 1.03
N ARG A 54 -11.01 2.51 1.46
CA ARG A 54 -11.72 2.49 2.74
C ARG A 54 -12.76 1.38 2.83
N SER A 55 -13.34 0.99 1.70
CA SER A 55 -14.29 -0.13 1.64
C SER A 55 -13.63 -1.50 1.71
N LEU A 56 -12.32 -1.56 1.53
CA LEU A 56 -11.54 -2.79 1.52
C LEU A 56 -10.76 -3.02 2.82
N GLU A 57 -10.80 -2.06 3.74
CA GLU A 57 -10.09 -2.16 5.01
C GLU A 57 -10.62 -3.28 5.91
N GLY A 58 -9.77 -3.86 6.74
CA GLY A 58 -10.16 -4.86 7.73
C GLY A 58 -11.20 -4.29 8.71
N LEU A 59 -12.17 -5.10 9.07
CA LEU A 59 -13.28 -4.69 9.94
C LEU A 59 -12.93 -4.75 11.43
N ASP A 60 -12.00 -5.61 11.82
CA ASP A 60 -11.62 -5.78 13.21
C ASP A 60 -10.60 -4.71 13.62
N LYS A 61 -11.05 -3.76 14.42
CA LYS A 61 -10.20 -2.67 14.93
C LYS A 61 -9.13 -3.12 15.93
N ASN A 62 -9.22 -4.34 16.45
CA ASN A 62 -8.21 -4.92 17.32
C ASN A 62 -7.04 -5.55 16.56
N ILE A 63 -7.15 -5.66 15.26
CA ILE A 63 -6.07 -6.17 14.41
C ILE A 63 -5.33 -4.98 13.80
N PHE A 64 -4.00 -5.02 13.87
CA PHE A 64 -3.15 -4.04 13.20
C PHE A 64 -3.36 -4.09 11.70
N GLN A 65 -3.68 -2.94 11.12
CA GLN A 65 -3.89 -2.76 9.69
C GLN A 65 -2.88 -1.78 9.15
N GLN A 66 -2.42 -2.03 7.94
CA GLN A 66 -1.34 -1.29 7.31
C GLN A 66 -1.66 -1.00 5.85
N CYS A 67 -1.32 0.21 5.41
CA CYS A 67 -1.34 0.58 4.01
C CYS A 67 0.05 1.09 3.61
N LEU A 68 0.58 0.51 2.55
CA LEU A 68 1.90 0.81 2.01
C LEU A 68 1.75 1.40 0.61
N ILE A 69 2.30 2.58 0.38
CA ILE A 69 2.28 3.22 -0.95
C ILE A 69 3.71 3.39 -1.44
N LYS A 70 4.04 2.73 -2.55
CA LYS A 70 5.34 2.89 -3.21
C LYS A 70 5.24 3.94 -4.30
N VAL A 71 5.91 5.06 -4.12
CA VAL A 71 5.91 6.20 -5.05
C VAL A 71 7.29 6.80 -5.19
N LYS A 72 7.49 7.60 -6.22
CA LYS A 72 8.67 8.46 -6.30
C LYS A 72 8.65 9.50 -5.18
N ALA A 73 9.81 9.88 -4.66
CA ALA A 73 9.93 10.79 -3.52
C ALA A 73 9.18 12.12 -3.72
N LYS A 74 9.11 12.62 -4.95
CA LYS A 74 8.37 13.84 -5.28
C LYS A 74 6.85 13.74 -5.05
N HIS A 75 6.32 12.53 -4.82
CA HIS A 75 4.89 12.26 -4.60
C HIS A 75 4.56 11.87 -3.15
N ILE A 76 5.47 12.11 -2.22
CA ILE A 76 5.27 11.79 -0.80
C ILE A 76 4.03 12.51 -0.24
N ASP A 77 3.90 13.81 -0.51
CA ASP A 77 2.82 14.62 0.05
C ASP A 77 1.44 14.11 -0.37
N ILE A 78 1.27 13.80 -1.66
CA ILE A 78 -0.01 13.28 -2.14
C ILE A 78 -0.29 11.88 -1.56
N SER A 79 0.73 11.07 -1.34
CA SER A 79 0.58 9.76 -0.74
C SER A 79 0.14 9.84 0.73
N ILE A 80 0.68 10.78 1.48
CA ILE A 80 0.26 11.04 2.87
C ILE A 80 -1.20 11.51 2.89
N ASN A 81 -1.58 12.39 1.98
CA ASN A 81 -2.97 12.85 1.86
C ASN A 81 -3.92 11.70 1.56
N CYS A 82 -3.54 10.77 0.67
CA CYS A 82 -4.32 9.58 0.39
C CYS A 82 -4.48 8.69 1.63
N LEU A 83 -3.38 8.41 2.34
CA LEU A 83 -3.44 7.62 3.58
C LEU A 83 -4.41 8.23 4.58
N ASN A 84 -4.32 9.53 4.82
CA ASN A 84 -5.21 10.23 5.73
C ASN A 84 -6.66 10.16 5.27
N SER A 85 -6.92 10.29 3.97
CA SER A 85 -8.28 10.22 3.41
C SER A 85 -8.90 8.83 3.60
N TRP A 86 -8.09 7.77 3.56
CA TRP A 86 -8.52 6.39 3.75
C TRP A 86 -8.56 5.98 5.23
N GLY A 87 -8.26 6.90 6.14
CA GLY A 87 -8.34 6.66 7.57
C GLY A 87 -7.10 6.02 8.20
N TYR A 88 -6.01 5.91 7.46
CA TYR A 88 -4.73 5.45 8.01
C TYR A 88 -3.95 6.61 8.61
N LYS A 89 -3.32 6.37 9.74
CA LYS A 89 -2.38 7.32 10.32
C LYS A 89 -1.02 7.14 9.64
N TYR A 90 -0.48 8.22 9.08
CA TYR A 90 0.88 8.22 8.56
C TYR A 90 1.88 7.91 9.68
N ASN A 91 2.80 6.98 9.44
CA ASN A 91 3.80 6.56 10.40
C ASN A 91 5.21 6.98 9.99
N LYS A 92 5.64 6.60 8.80
CA LYS A 92 7.02 6.81 8.35
C LYS A 92 7.16 6.67 6.84
N ILE A 93 8.29 7.18 6.36
CA ILE A 93 8.78 6.97 5.00
C ILE A 93 10.01 6.11 5.08
N MET A 94 10.09 5.10 4.21
CA MET A 94 11.28 4.28 4.06
C MET A 94 11.89 4.54 2.69
N ALA A 95 13.13 4.99 2.69
CA ALA A 95 13.88 5.25 1.47
C ALA A 95 14.93 4.16 1.26
N PRO A 96 15.26 3.83 -0.01
CA PRO A 96 16.36 2.94 -0.29
C PRO A 96 17.68 3.57 0.19
N ARG A 97 18.62 2.70 0.55
CA ARG A 97 19.97 3.14 0.96
C ARG A 97 20.61 3.94 -0.18
N GLN A 98 21.10 5.13 0.14
CA GLN A 98 21.76 5.96 -0.85
C GLN A 98 23.15 5.40 -1.21
N PRO A 99 23.52 5.34 -2.50
CA PRO A 99 24.89 5.05 -2.87
C PRO A 99 25.82 6.17 -2.37
N LYS A 100 26.99 5.79 -1.87
CA LYS A 100 27.98 6.73 -1.30
C LYS A 100 28.61 7.68 -2.32
N SER A 101 28.34 7.53 -3.60
CA SER A 101 28.96 8.29 -4.68
C SER A 101 27.94 9.07 -5.49
N GLY A 102 28.01 10.40 -5.43
CA GLY A 102 27.39 11.28 -6.41
C GLY A 102 26.12 11.98 -5.94
N LEU A 103 25.86 13.11 -6.60
CA LEU A 103 24.62 13.85 -6.53
C LEU A 103 23.52 13.02 -7.22
N VAL A 104 22.68 12.36 -6.42
CA VAL A 104 21.53 11.64 -6.93
C VAL A 104 20.31 12.54 -6.76
N ASP A 105 19.56 12.73 -7.83
CA ASP A 105 18.24 13.35 -7.76
C ASP A 105 17.30 12.43 -6.95
N LEU A 106 17.07 12.79 -5.70
CA LEU A 106 16.22 12.02 -4.78
C LEU A 106 14.75 12.02 -5.20
N SER A 107 14.32 13.00 -5.98
CA SER A 107 12.92 13.13 -6.40
C SER A 107 12.44 11.99 -7.30
N SER A 108 13.35 11.37 -8.06
CA SER A 108 13.06 10.26 -8.97
C SER A 108 13.14 8.89 -8.31
N LYS A 109 13.68 8.78 -7.09
CA LYS A 109 13.78 7.51 -6.37
C LYS A 109 12.44 7.11 -5.77
N PHE A 110 12.20 5.80 -5.78
CA PHE A 110 11.03 5.25 -5.10
C PHE A 110 11.25 5.19 -3.60
N VAL A 111 10.21 5.56 -2.87
CA VAL A 111 10.13 5.47 -1.42
C VAL A 111 8.86 4.71 -1.04
N LEU A 112 8.84 4.17 0.16
CA LEU A 112 7.69 3.52 0.73
C LEU A 112 7.07 4.42 1.80
N VAL A 113 5.84 4.85 1.56
CA VAL A 113 5.07 5.64 2.52
C VAL A 113 4.17 4.69 3.32
N VAL A 114 4.32 4.68 4.62
CA VAL A 114 3.69 3.71 5.51
C VAL A 114 2.64 4.39 6.38
N GLY A 115 1.44 3.87 6.34
CA GLY A 115 0.35 4.24 7.24
C GLY A 115 -0.23 3.02 7.95
N SER A 116 -0.83 3.24 9.10
CA SER A 116 -1.44 2.17 9.89
C SER A 116 -2.67 2.61 10.64
N LYS A 117 -3.47 1.64 11.06
CA LYS A 117 -4.59 1.80 11.97
C LYS A 117 -4.84 0.51 12.76
N GLY A 118 -5.68 0.60 13.78
CA GLY A 118 -5.91 -0.51 14.70
C GLY A 118 -4.88 -0.54 15.83
N LEU A 119 -4.86 -1.65 16.58
CA LEU A 119 -3.93 -1.80 17.69
C LEU A 119 -2.51 -1.94 17.17
N SER A 120 -1.64 -1.04 17.61
CA SER A 120 -0.22 -1.12 17.30
C SER A 120 0.36 -2.41 17.86
N LYS A 121 0.91 -3.27 17.01
CA LYS A 121 1.85 -4.27 17.47
C LYS A 121 3.08 -3.54 18.00
N ASN A 122 3.43 -3.73 19.26
CA ASN A 122 4.68 -3.26 19.87
C ASN A 122 5.93 -3.94 19.25
N ASN A 123 5.82 -4.43 18.04
CA ASN A 123 6.91 -5.05 17.34
C ASN A 123 7.78 -3.96 16.71
N ARG A 124 8.73 -3.48 17.50
CA ARG A 124 9.89 -2.77 16.98
C ARG A 124 10.75 -3.73 16.15
N LEU A 125 10.20 -4.21 15.04
CA LEU A 125 10.99 -4.96 14.08
C LEU A 125 11.99 -3.98 13.46
N THR A 126 13.24 -4.11 13.90
CA THR A 126 14.34 -3.41 13.26
C THR A 126 14.58 -4.08 11.91
N ILE A 127 13.99 -3.54 10.85
CA ILE A 127 14.26 -4.01 9.50
C ILE A 127 15.59 -3.40 9.08
N LYS A 128 16.52 -4.26 8.68
CA LYS A 128 17.81 -3.82 8.13
C LYS A 128 17.55 -2.92 6.91
N SER A 129 18.31 -1.83 6.79
CA SER A 129 18.12 -0.84 5.72
C SER A 129 18.13 -1.42 4.31
N ASP A 130 18.85 -2.52 4.09
CA ASP A 130 18.94 -3.19 2.79
C ASP A 130 17.66 -3.94 2.40
N GLN A 131 16.82 -4.28 3.39
CA GLN A 131 15.56 -5.01 3.21
C GLN A 131 14.35 -4.09 3.12
N SER A 132 14.52 -2.81 3.43
CA SER A 132 13.44 -1.82 3.40
C SER A 132 12.92 -1.51 1.98
N THR A 133 13.71 -1.86 0.96
CA THR A 133 13.33 -1.67 -0.45
C THR A 133 12.54 -2.83 -1.02
N ASP A 134 12.58 -4.01 -0.39
CA ASP A 134 11.74 -5.13 -0.77
C ASP A 134 10.36 -4.98 -0.13
N LEU A 135 9.45 -4.46 -0.93
CA LEU A 135 8.07 -4.16 -0.52
C LEU A 135 7.34 -5.40 -0.01
N ILE A 136 7.47 -6.53 -0.70
CA ILE A 136 6.81 -7.78 -0.30
C ILE A 136 7.38 -8.29 1.01
N TYR A 137 8.69 -8.30 1.15
CA TYR A 137 9.35 -8.70 2.40
C TYR A 137 8.89 -7.81 3.57
N TYR A 138 8.90 -6.51 3.39
CA TYR A 138 8.45 -5.55 4.40
C TYR A 138 7.00 -5.82 4.82
N ALA A 139 6.10 -5.97 3.85
CA ALA A 139 4.69 -6.22 4.11
C ALA A 139 4.47 -7.53 4.88
N LYS A 140 5.17 -8.59 4.51
CA LYS A 140 5.07 -9.90 5.20
C LYS A 140 5.58 -9.83 6.65
N LYS A 141 6.63 -9.06 6.90
CA LYS A 141 7.22 -8.94 8.25
C LYS A 141 6.43 -8.04 9.18
N THR A 142 5.82 -6.99 8.66
CA THR A 142 5.17 -5.96 9.47
C THR A 142 3.65 -6.01 9.43
N GLY A 143 3.06 -6.58 8.38
CA GLY A 143 1.62 -6.61 8.17
C GLY A 143 0.95 -7.91 8.62
N ASN A 144 -0.36 -7.89 8.57
CA ASN A 144 -1.23 -9.04 8.84
C ASN A 144 -2.03 -9.42 7.59
N SER A 145 -2.27 -10.74 7.42
CA SER A 145 -3.19 -11.22 6.39
C SER A 145 -4.65 -10.83 6.72
N PRO A 146 -5.55 -10.71 5.75
CA PRO A 146 -5.30 -10.90 4.31
C PRO A 146 -4.55 -9.73 3.66
N PHE A 147 -3.79 -10.05 2.61
CA PHE A 147 -3.00 -9.08 1.84
C PHE A 147 -3.64 -8.77 0.50
N LEU A 148 -3.67 -7.50 0.13
CA LEU A 148 -4.08 -7.01 -1.18
C LEU A 148 -2.95 -6.19 -1.79
N PHE A 149 -2.58 -6.49 -3.02
CA PHE A 149 -1.59 -5.73 -3.79
C PHE A 149 -2.27 -5.06 -4.98
N ILE A 150 -2.12 -3.76 -5.10
CA ILE A 150 -2.70 -2.97 -6.19
C ILE A 150 -1.57 -2.35 -7.00
N GLY A 151 -1.49 -2.69 -8.27
CA GLY A 151 -0.54 -2.10 -9.21
C GLY A 151 0.20 -3.10 -10.09
N GLU A 152 0.60 -4.22 -9.57
CA GLU A 152 1.39 -5.23 -10.28
C GLU A 152 0.88 -6.65 -10.00
N VAL A 153 1.29 -7.56 -10.86
CA VAL A 153 1.09 -9.00 -10.63
C VAL A 153 2.01 -9.44 -9.50
N VAL A 154 1.45 -10.13 -8.52
CA VAL A 154 2.20 -10.66 -7.38
C VAL A 154 2.07 -12.17 -7.35
N ASN A 155 3.20 -12.86 -7.30
CA ASN A 155 3.24 -14.31 -7.17
C ASN A 155 3.50 -14.74 -5.72
N GLU A 156 2.64 -14.26 -4.82
CA GLU A 156 2.67 -14.63 -3.41
C GLU A 156 1.44 -15.48 -3.05
N LYS A 157 1.68 -16.56 -2.34
CA LYS A 157 0.61 -17.46 -1.90
C LYS A 157 -0.37 -16.72 -0.98
N ASN A 158 -1.64 -16.86 -1.25
CA ASN A 158 -2.75 -16.27 -0.48
C ASN A 158 -2.83 -14.73 -0.55
N TRP A 159 -2.16 -14.11 -1.51
CA TRP A 159 -2.32 -12.69 -1.78
C TRP A 159 -3.29 -12.47 -2.93
N MET A 160 -4.11 -11.45 -2.83
CA MET A 160 -4.90 -10.94 -3.94
C MET A 160 -4.20 -9.75 -4.58
N TYR A 161 -4.37 -9.58 -5.87
CA TYR A 161 -3.81 -8.43 -6.56
C TYR A 161 -4.78 -7.84 -7.59
N CYS A 162 -4.64 -6.53 -7.79
CA CYS A 162 -5.30 -5.78 -8.85
C CYS A 162 -4.24 -5.13 -9.72
N ILE A 163 -4.45 -5.14 -11.04
CA ILE A 163 -3.63 -4.38 -11.97
C ILE A 163 -4.31 -3.03 -12.24
N ASN A 164 -3.52 -2.00 -12.26
CA ASN A 164 -3.99 -0.65 -12.55
C ASN A 164 -4.24 -0.45 -14.05
#